data_c634318b5ebafd3d0b6591fe71e7fced
#
_entry.id   c634318b5ebafd3d0b6591fe71e7fced
#
_cell.length_a   1.000
_cell.length_b   1.000
_cell.length_c   1.000
_cell.angle_alpha   90.00
_cell.angle_beta   90.00
_cell.angle_gamma   90.00
#
_symmetry.space_group_name_H-M   'P 1'
#
loop_
_entity.id
_entity.type
_entity.pdbx_description
1 polymer ?
#
loop_
_entity_poly.entity_id
_entity_poly.type
_entity_poly.pdbx_seq_one_letter_code
_entity_poly.pdbx_strand_id
1 'polypeptide(L)'
;MAAPLEGIKVVELARILAGPWAGQLLADLGADVIKVESEKGDDTRAWGPPFIERENDISASYFHGCNRGKKSVTVDLSTSEGQDRIKELVKNSDILIENFKVGGLKKYGLDYENLNAINRGLIYCSITGFGQDGPYATRAGYDYIIQGMSGLMSITGEPGGRPLKTGVAVTDIFTGIYASTAILAALHQRKETGRGQHIDMSLLDSAVAILANQGMNYLSTGSPPGRIGNFHPNLSPYQVFECSNGHIIIATGNDQQYQKLCSILQCPEHATDPKYETNAKRVENRYELDDIISQKTRNWEKLNLLKQCEENGIPAGPINSLDEVFADEHIVHRGMRLNLQGIPSIRSPIKFSESELVLDKPSPNLGEHNSVIFPDNIK
;
A
#
# COMPACT_ATOMS: atom_id res chain seq x y z
N MET A 1 19.78 16.74 -8.73
CA MET A 1 18.64 17.00 -9.64
C MET A 1 17.44 17.45 -8.81
N ALA A 2 16.52 18.26 -9.34
CA ALA A 2 15.35 18.73 -8.61
C ALA A 2 14.38 17.55 -8.35
N ALA A 3 13.69 17.58 -7.21
CA ALA A 3 12.67 16.58 -6.92
C ALA A 3 11.37 16.90 -7.72
N PRO A 4 10.59 15.86 -8.12
CA PRO A 4 9.42 16.06 -8.99
C PRO A 4 8.35 17.01 -8.44
N LEU A 5 8.19 17.08 -7.12
CA LEU A 5 7.21 17.94 -6.45
C LEU A 5 7.86 19.06 -5.62
N GLU A 6 9.09 19.46 -5.97
CA GLU A 6 9.73 20.60 -5.31
C GLU A 6 8.86 21.86 -5.42
N GLY A 7 8.64 22.53 -4.29
CA GLY A 7 7.79 23.72 -4.18
C GLY A 7 6.29 23.43 -3.93
N ILE A 8 5.83 22.19 -4.05
CA ILE A 8 4.45 21.81 -3.70
C ILE A 8 4.31 21.72 -2.17
N LYS A 9 3.27 22.33 -1.62
CA LYS A 9 2.97 22.38 -0.19
C LYS A 9 1.72 21.58 0.16
N VAL A 10 1.84 20.72 1.16
CA VAL A 10 0.77 19.81 1.60
C VAL A 10 0.47 20.04 3.07
N VAL A 11 -0.80 20.25 3.40
CA VAL A 11 -1.32 20.17 4.78
C VAL A 11 -1.96 18.80 4.97
N GLU A 12 -1.46 18.03 5.91
CA GLU A 12 -1.97 16.70 6.22
C GLU A 12 -2.64 16.71 7.57
N LEU A 13 -3.98 16.66 7.59
CA LEU A 13 -4.80 16.47 8.80
C LEU A 13 -5.09 14.97 9.05
N ALA A 14 -4.69 14.10 8.12
CA ALA A 14 -4.96 12.68 8.17
C ALA A 14 -4.12 11.97 9.25
N ARG A 15 -4.68 10.89 9.80
CA ARG A 15 -4.08 10.04 10.83
C ARG A 15 -4.06 8.59 10.36
N ILE A 16 -3.41 7.74 11.14
CA ILE A 16 -3.35 6.27 10.99
C ILE A 16 -2.45 5.87 9.81
N LEU A 17 -3.02 5.46 8.63
CA LEU A 17 -2.20 4.87 7.58
C LEU A 17 -2.52 5.40 6.18
N ALA A 18 -3.75 5.28 5.67
CA ALA A 18 -4.04 5.57 4.26
C ALA A 18 -3.66 7.01 3.84
N GLY A 19 -4.10 8.02 4.61
CA GLY A 19 -3.73 9.42 4.38
C GLY A 19 -2.25 9.68 4.62
N PRO A 20 -1.68 9.28 5.77
CA PRO A 20 -0.24 9.38 6.02
C PRO A 20 0.63 8.68 4.98
N TRP A 21 0.19 7.55 4.41
CA TRP A 21 0.89 6.88 3.31
C TRP A 21 0.92 7.74 2.05
N ALA A 22 -0.22 8.37 1.70
CA ALA A 22 -0.27 9.33 0.60
C ALA A 22 0.65 10.52 0.84
N GLY A 23 0.60 11.11 2.04
CA GLY A 23 1.47 12.23 2.42
C GLY A 23 2.96 11.87 2.36
N GLN A 24 3.36 10.66 2.81
CA GLN A 24 4.74 10.20 2.70
C GLN A 24 5.18 10.02 1.24
N LEU A 25 4.32 9.46 0.37
CA LEU A 25 4.63 9.36 -1.05
C LEU A 25 4.87 10.74 -1.69
N LEU A 26 4.07 11.75 -1.32
CA LEU A 26 4.27 13.12 -1.80
C LEU A 26 5.56 13.73 -1.22
N ALA A 27 5.88 13.48 0.06
CA ALA A 27 7.13 13.93 0.68
C ALA A 27 8.36 13.28 0.01
N ASP A 28 8.31 11.97 -0.28
CA ASP A 28 9.36 11.26 -1.02
C ASP A 28 9.58 11.87 -2.43
N LEU A 29 8.52 12.38 -3.05
CA LEU A 29 8.57 13.09 -4.33
C LEU A 29 9.03 14.55 -4.21
N GLY A 30 9.29 15.04 -3.01
CA GLY A 30 9.84 16.38 -2.75
C GLY A 30 8.84 17.44 -2.32
N ALA A 31 7.57 17.09 -2.09
CA ALA A 31 6.61 18.04 -1.53
C ALA A 31 6.95 18.40 -0.07
N ASP A 32 6.65 19.64 0.32
CA ASP A 32 6.75 20.11 1.70
C ASP A 32 5.47 19.73 2.46
N VAL A 33 5.51 18.63 3.21
CA VAL A 33 4.34 18.08 3.91
C VAL A 33 4.36 18.47 5.37
N ILE A 34 3.34 19.22 5.79
CA ILE A 34 3.08 19.59 7.18
C ILE A 34 1.97 18.69 7.72
N LYS A 35 2.36 17.72 8.59
CA LYS A 35 1.42 16.90 9.34
C LYS A 35 0.94 17.69 10.57
N VAL A 36 -0.36 17.89 10.62
CA VAL A 36 -1.03 18.54 11.75
C VAL A 36 -1.57 17.47 12.69
N GLU A 37 -1.13 17.50 13.90
CA GLU A 37 -1.50 16.54 14.94
C GLU A 37 -2.21 17.25 16.11
N SER A 38 -2.98 16.51 16.90
CA SER A 38 -3.41 17.00 18.21
C SER A 38 -2.23 17.05 19.16
N GLU A 39 -2.39 17.65 20.34
CA GLU A 39 -1.36 17.62 21.39
C GLU A 39 -0.96 16.21 21.83
N LYS A 40 -1.83 15.22 21.60
CA LYS A 40 -1.55 13.80 21.88
C LYS A 40 -0.86 13.07 20.73
N GLY A 41 -0.73 13.72 19.58
CA GLY A 41 -0.18 13.12 18.35
C GLY A 41 -1.19 12.26 17.59
N ASP A 42 -0.69 11.63 16.54
CA ASP A 42 -1.36 10.57 15.79
C ASP A 42 -1.44 9.31 16.67
N ASP A 43 -2.57 8.63 16.66
CA ASP A 43 -2.80 7.41 17.45
C ASP A 43 -1.71 6.34 17.20
N THR A 44 -1.16 6.30 15.99
CA THR A 44 -0.10 5.35 15.59
C THR A 44 1.22 5.57 16.34
N ARG A 45 1.44 6.73 16.96
CA ARG A 45 2.60 6.94 17.84
C ARG A 45 2.59 6.01 19.05
N ALA A 46 1.39 5.61 19.50
CA ALA A 46 1.18 4.70 20.64
C ALA A 46 0.96 3.23 20.25
N TRP A 47 0.88 2.90 18.95
CA TRP A 47 0.57 1.53 18.48
C TRP A 47 1.82 0.62 18.43
N GLY A 48 2.47 0.46 19.56
CA GLY A 48 3.57 -0.46 19.79
C GLY A 48 3.21 -1.54 20.81
N PRO A 49 4.12 -2.50 21.10
CA PRO A 49 5.50 -2.58 20.60
C PRO A 49 5.58 -2.98 19.12
N PRO A 50 6.73 -2.73 18.43
CA PRO A 50 7.95 -2.12 18.97
C PRO A 50 7.89 -0.57 18.97
N PHE A 51 8.68 0.03 19.86
CA PHE A 51 8.86 1.47 19.95
C PHE A 51 10.29 1.86 19.52
N ILE A 52 10.45 3.06 18.98
CA ILE A 52 11.73 3.70 18.70
C ILE A 52 11.87 4.88 19.67
N GLU A 53 12.94 4.86 20.44
CA GLU A 53 13.27 5.89 21.41
C GLU A 53 14.25 6.91 20.80
N ARG A 54 13.92 8.19 20.93
CA ARG A 54 14.76 9.33 20.60
C ARG A 54 14.84 10.25 21.80
N GLU A 55 15.79 11.22 21.79
CA GLU A 55 16.05 12.10 22.92
C GLU A 55 14.78 12.74 23.51
N ASN A 56 13.81 13.15 22.65
CA ASN A 56 12.60 13.87 23.08
C ASN A 56 11.30 13.19 22.60
N ASP A 57 11.35 11.97 22.11
CA ASP A 57 10.16 11.29 21.58
C ASP A 57 10.29 9.76 21.69
N ILE A 58 9.21 9.12 22.08
CA ILE A 58 9.06 7.66 22.04
C ILE A 58 7.83 7.38 21.22
N SER A 59 8.03 6.83 20.02
CA SER A 59 6.94 6.54 19.09
C SER A 59 7.03 5.11 18.56
N ALA A 60 5.89 4.48 18.34
CA ALA A 60 5.85 3.14 17.78
C ALA A 60 6.37 3.09 16.34
N SER A 61 7.01 1.97 15.96
CA SER A 61 7.49 1.74 14.60
C SER A 61 6.41 1.92 13.53
N TYR A 62 5.14 1.73 13.89
CA TYR A 62 4.01 1.97 13.01
C TYR A 62 3.98 3.41 12.49
N PHE A 63 4.14 4.40 13.39
CA PHE A 63 4.19 5.81 13.00
C PHE A 63 5.31 6.11 12.01
N HIS A 64 6.49 5.56 12.26
CA HIS A 64 7.67 5.77 11.42
C HIS A 64 7.52 5.16 10.02
N GLY A 65 6.67 4.14 9.86
CA GLY A 65 6.43 3.44 8.60
C GLY A 65 5.76 4.30 7.51
N CYS A 66 5.05 5.40 7.89
CA CYS A 66 4.29 6.21 6.95
C CYS A 66 4.40 7.74 7.15
N ASN A 67 5.41 8.21 7.91
CA ASN A 67 5.55 9.65 8.21
C ASN A 67 6.94 10.23 7.92
N ARG A 68 7.79 9.48 7.19
CA ARG A 68 9.10 9.96 6.74
C ARG A 68 8.97 11.24 5.93
N GLY A 69 9.95 12.16 6.10
CA GLY A 69 10.06 13.36 5.28
C GLY A 69 9.09 14.49 5.62
N LYS A 70 8.20 14.28 6.60
CA LYS A 70 7.20 15.28 6.98
C LYS A 70 7.71 16.21 8.06
N LYS A 71 7.08 17.37 8.19
CA LYS A 71 7.12 18.26 9.35
C LYS A 71 5.94 17.95 10.27
N SER A 72 6.08 18.08 11.58
CA SER A 72 4.97 17.92 12.55
C SER A 72 4.69 19.24 13.27
N VAL A 73 3.42 19.59 13.34
CA VAL A 73 2.92 20.69 14.18
C VAL A 73 1.73 20.19 15.01
N THR A 74 1.56 20.74 16.20
CA THR A 74 0.42 20.44 17.07
C THR A 74 -0.60 21.57 17.02
N VAL A 75 -1.88 21.22 16.78
CA VAL A 75 -2.98 22.18 16.72
C VAL A 75 -4.23 21.58 17.35
N ASP A 76 -4.85 22.32 18.26
CA ASP A 76 -6.18 22.01 18.77
C ASP A 76 -7.27 22.56 17.85
N LEU A 77 -7.84 21.73 17.00
CA LEU A 77 -8.92 22.09 16.08
C LEU A 77 -10.23 22.49 16.77
N SER A 78 -10.37 22.23 18.07
CA SER A 78 -11.56 22.63 18.81
C SER A 78 -11.59 24.13 19.14
N THR A 79 -10.45 24.79 19.07
CA THR A 79 -10.29 26.23 19.32
C THR A 79 -10.37 27.05 18.03
N SER A 80 -10.86 28.29 18.14
CA SER A 80 -10.86 29.23 17.01
C SER A 80 -9.44 29.52 16.52
N GLU A 81 -8.48 29.68 17.44
CA GLU A 81 -7.08 29.88 17.10
C GLU A 81 -6.52 28.72 16.27
N GLY A 82 -6.78 27.47 16.69
CA GLY A 82 -6.33 26.29 15.93
C GLY A 82 -6.95 26.22 14.53
N GLN A 83 -8.24 26.55 14.41
CA GLN A 83 -8.93 26.61 13.11
C GLN A 83 -8.33 27.69 12.19
N ASP A 84 -8.02 28.86 12.74
CA ASP A 84 -7.45 29.98 11.98
C ASP A 84 -6.01 29.69 11.53
N ARG A 85 -5.22 28.97 12.34
CA ARG A 85 -3.89 28.47 11.94
C ARG A 85 -3.96 27.53 10.73
N ILE A 86 -4.93 26.61 10.71
CA ILE A 86 -5.11 25.74 9.55
C ILE A 86 -5.54 26.51 8.31
N LYS A 87 -6.48 27.45 8.44
CA LYS A 87 -6.89 28.31 7.33
C LYS A 87 -5.71 29.12 6.78
N GLU A 88 -4.83 29.60 7.65
CA GLU A 88 -3.63 30.35 7.23
C GLU A 88 -2.64 29.44 6.47
N LEU A 89 -2.39 28.20 6.95
CA LEU A 89 -1.59 27.24 6.20
C LEU A 89 -2.18 26.97 4.81
N VAL A 90 -3.49 26.78 4.74
CA VAL A 90 -4.21 26.42 3.49
C VAL A 90 -4.14 27.55 2.45
N LYS A 91 -4.11 28.83 2.85
CA LYS A 91 -3.98 29.95 1.90
C LYS A 91 -2.78 29.80 0.97
N ASN A 92 -1.70 29.21 1.48
CA ASN A 92 -0.41 29.08 0.79
C ASN A 92 -0.06 27.63 0.46
N SER A 93 -1.03 26.72 0.54
CA SER A 93 -0.83 25.29 0.28
C SER A 93 -1.51 24.86 -1.02
N ASP A 94 -0.98 23.83 -1.63
CA ASP A 94 -1.48 23.24 -2.87
C ASP A 94 -2.48 22.14 -2.60
N ILE A 95 -2.27 21.37 -1.53
CA ILE A 95 -2.97 20.15 -1.23
C ILE A 95 -3.35 20.13 0.26
N LEU A 96 -4.54 19.62 0.54
CA LEU A 96 -4.94 19.19 1.88
C LEU A 96 -5.38 17.73 1.83
N ILE A 97 -4.89 16.90 2.78
CA ILE A 97 -5.28 15.50 2.95
C ILE A 97 -5.91 15.32 4.32
N GLU A 98 -7.10 14.74 4.38
CA GLU A 98 -7.79 14.48 5.64
C GLU A 98 -8.48 13.09 5.63
N ASN A 99 -8.75 12.52 6.82
CA ASN A 99 -9.49 11.30 6.96
C ASN A 99 -10.44 11.31 8.17
N PHE A 100 -11.05 12.44 8.40
CA PHE A 100 -12.10 12.60 9.40
C PHE A 100 -13.40 11.90 8.93
N LYS A 101 -14.31 11.66 9.87
CA LYS A 101 -15.68 11.22 9.51
C LYS A 101 -16.33 12.26 8.61
N VAL A 102 -17.14 11.80 7.68
CA VAL A 102 -17.90 12.68 6.76
C VAL A 102 -18.59 13.81 7.54
N GLY A 103 -18.34 15.05 7.10
CA GLY A 103 -18.84 16.26 7.75
C GLY A 103 -18.13 16.63 9.06
N GLY A 104 -17.16 15.85 9.54
CA GLY A 104 -16.49 16.08 10.81
C GLY A 104 -15.70 17.40 10.89
N LEU A 105 -15.17 17.85 9.76
CA LEU A 105 -14.43 19.12 9.65
C LEU A 105 -15.34 20.34 9.41
N LYS A 106 -16.59 20.13 8.99
CA LYS A 106 -17.54 21.22 8.70
C LYS A 106 -17.81 22.12 9.90
N LYS A 107 -17.93 21.55 11.09
CA LYS A 107 -18.11 22.32 12.35
C LYS A 107 -16.95 23.24 12.70
N TYR A 108 -15.78 23.00 12.10
CA TYR A 108 -14.58 23.80 12.27
C TYR A 108 -14.34 24.77 11.09
N GLY A 109 -15.20 24.74 10.06
CA GLY A 109 -15.01 25.50 8.83
C GLY A 109 -13.78 25.09 8.05
N LEU A 110 -13.40 23.79 8.15
CA LEU A 110 -12.23 23.19 7.51
C LEU A 110 -12.61 22.13 6.47
N ASP A 111 -13.87 22.07 6.07
CA ASP A 111 -14.37 21.25 4.95
C ASP A 111 -14.02 21.91 3.61
N TYR A 112 -14.16 21.13 2.54
CA TYR A 112 -13.79 21.58 1.18
C TYR A 112 -14.45 22.91 0.78
N GLU A 113 -15.75 23.08 1.02
CA GLU A 113 -16.48 24.28 0.62
C GLU A 113 -15.90 25.54 1.26
N ASN A 114 -15.64 25.49 2.57
CA ASN A 114 -15.06 26.62 3.30
C ASN A 114 -13.61 26.91 2.89
N LEU A 115 -12.78 25.87 2.74
CA LEU A 115 -11.37 26.07 2.38
C LEU A 115 -11.18 26.43 0.91
N ASN A 116 -12.02 25.92 -0.01
CA ASN A 116 -12.02 26.33 -1.41
C ASN A 116 -12.41 27.81 -1.60
N ALA A 117 -13.23 28.37 -0.69
CA ALA A 117 -13.51 29.81 -0.69
C ALA A 117 -12.28 30.64 -0.33
N ILE A 118 -11.37 30.11 0.47
CA ILE A 118 -10.10 30.75 0.87
C ILE A 118 -9.03 30.55 -0.22
N ASN A 119 -8.92 29.33 -0.78
CA ASN A 119 -7.94 28.98 -1.80
C ASN A 119 -8.59 28.17 -2.92
N ARG A 120 -8.91 28.84 -4.02
CA ARG A 120 -9.55 28.22 -5.20
C ARG A 120 -8.66 27.19 -5.90
N GLY A 121 -7.36 27.25 -5.69
CA GLY A 121 -6.40 26.31 -6.25
C GLY A 121 -6.18 25.07 -5.37
N LEU A 122 -6.82 24.98 -4.20
CA LEU A 122 -6.62 23.89 -3.26
C LEU A 122 -7.16 22.56 -3.80
N ILE A 123 -6.31 21.55 -3.81
CA ILE A 123 -6.69 20.15 -4.03
C ILE A 123 -6.97 19.55 -2.66
N TYR A 124 -8.22 19.20 -2.42
CA TYR A 124 -8.68 18.69 -1.13
C TYR A 124 -9.00 17.20 -1.27
N CYS A 125 -8.25 16.34 -0.56
CA CYS A 125 -8.42 14.88 -0.61
C CYS A 125 -8.98 14.37 0.71
N SER A 126 -10.24 13.90 0.67
CA SER A 126 -10.88 13.19 1.77
C SER A 126 -10.72 11.68 1.60
N ILE A 127 -10.24 11.01 2.64
CA ILE A 127 -10.09 9.55 2.66
C ILE A 127 -10.98 9.00 3.76
N THR A 128 -11.99 8.20 3.38
CA THR A 128 -12.95 7.61 4.33
C THR A 128 -13.15 6.13 4.07
N GLY A 129 -13.83 5.44 4.97
CA GLY A 129 -14.12 4.02 4.79
C GLY A 129 -15.01 3.71 3.59
N PHE A 130 -15.99 4.60 3.28
CA PHE A 130 -17.08 4.30 2.36
C PHE A 130 -17.44 5.44 1.39
N GLY A 131 -16.61 6.48 1.30
CA GLY A 131 -16.89 7.66 0.48
C GLY A 131 -17.69 8.74 1.22
N GLN A 132 -17.86 9.90 0.54
CA GLN A 132 -18.52 11.07 1.10
C GLN A 132 -20.06 10.98 1.04
N ASP A 133 -20.60 10.07 0.24
CA ASP A 133 -22.02 9.84 0.05
C ASP A 133 -22.40 8.35 0.14
N GLY A 134 -23.67 8.04 -0.15
CA GLY A 134 -24.17 6.67 -0.12
C GLY A 134 -24.58 6.15 1.26
N PRO A 135 -25.10 4.90 1.32
CA PRO A 135 -25.76 4.38 2.52
C PRO A 135 -24.81 4.12 3.68
N TYR A 136 -23.49 4.07 3.44
CA TYR A 136 -22.46 3.80 4.47
C TYR A 136 -21.57 4.99 4.79
N ALA A 137 -21.79 6.17 4.20
CA ALA A 137 -20.92 7.33 4.35
C ALA A 137 -20.62 7.73 5.80
N THR A 138 -21.58 7.59 6.71
CA THR A 138 -21.42 7.93 8.14
C THR A 138 -20.76 6.84 8.98
N ARG A 139 -20.50 5.64 8.40
CA ARG A 139 -19.90 4.51 9.12
C ARG A 139 -18.39 4.70 9.22
N ALA A 140 -17.84 4.24 10.35
CA ALA A 140 -16.39 4.11 10.47
C ALA A 140 -15.91 2.89 9.66
N GLY A 141 -14.81 3.06 8.92
CA GLY A 141 -14.14 2.00 8.19
C GLY A 141 -12.66 1.95 8.57
N TYR A 142 -12.18 0.75 8.93
CA TYR A 142 -10.77 0.44 9.09
C TYR A 142 -10.40 -0.66 8.11
N ASP A 143 -9.14 -0.72 7.71
CA ASP A 143 -8.61 -1.70 6.74
C ASP A 143 -9.17 -3.11 6.94
N TYR A 144 -9.14 -3.65 8.16
CA TYR A 144 -9.57 -5.02 8.42
C TYR A 144 -11.07 -5.25 8.14
N ILE A 145 -11.92 -4.29 8.52
CA ILE A 145 -13.35 -4.33 8.23
C ILE A 145 -13.57 -4.27 6.71
N ILE A 146 -12.84 -3.41 6.04
CA ILE A 146 -12.93 -3.23 4.58
C ILE A 146 -12.45 -4.47 3.83
N GLN A 147 -11.36 -5.12 4.25
CA GLN A 147 -10.95 -6.41 3.68
C GLN A 147 -12.06 -7.46 3.77
N GLY A 148 -12.81 -7.48 4.86
CA GLY A 148 -13.97 -8.36 5.01
C GLY A 148 -15.12 -7.99 4.08
N MET A 149 -15.48 -6.71 4.01
CA MET A 149 -16.63 -6.23 3.25
C MET A 149 -16.42 -6.21 1.75
N SER A 150 -15.20 -6.00 1.28
CA SER A 150 -14.86 -5.96 -0.16
C SER A 150 -14.86 -7.32 -0.86
N GLY A 151 -14.93 -8.42 -0.11
CA GLY A 151 -14.79 -9.76 -0.65
C GLY A 151 -13.34 -10.30 -0.66
N LEU A 152 -12.34 -9.48 -0.37
CA LEU A 152 -10.93 -9.90 -0.37
C LEU A 152 -10.68 -11.09 0.56
N MET A 153 -11.27 -11.06 1.76
CA MET A 153 -11.16 -12.19 2.71
C MET A 153 -11.93 -13.44 2.26
N SER A 154 -12.96 -13.30 1.43
CA SER A 154 -13.72 -14.44 0.92
C SER A 154 -12.92 -15.32 -0.05
N ILE A 155 -11.89 -14.76 -0.68
CA ILE A 155 -11.01 -15.43 -1.64
C ILE A 155 -9.61 -15.73 -1.06
N THR A 156 -9.32 -15.30 0.18
CA THR A 156 -8.01 -15.46 0.84
C THR A 156 -8.08 -16.51 1.94
N GLY A 157 -7.25 -17.53 1.85
CA GLY A 157 -7.15 -18.63 2.82
C GLY A 157 -7.26 -20.01 2.19
N GLU A 158 -7.08 -21.06 3.00
CA GLU A 158 -7.15 -22.45 2.56
C GLU A 158 -8.59 -22.88 2.23
N PRO A 159 -8.78 -23.85 1.30
CA PRO A 159 -10.08 -24.45 1.03
C PRO A 159 -10.74 -24.98 2.29
N GLY A 160 -11.98 -24.60 2.54
CA GLY A 160 -12.70 -24.99 3.76
C GLY A 160 -12.21 -24.33 5.07
N GLY A 161 -11.10 -23.58 5.01
CA GLY A 161 -10.55 -22.84 6.15
C GLY A 161 -11.32 -21.57 6.50
N ARG A 162 -10.84 -20.83 7.52
CA ARG A 162 -11.40 -19.50 7.85
C ARG A 162 -10.99 -18.46 6.82
N PRO A 163 -11.83 -17.44 6.54
CA PRO A 163 -11.42 -16.25 5.80
C PRO A 163 -10.24 -15.57 6.49
N LEU A 164 -9.19 -15.24 5.72
CA LEU A 164 -7.98 -14.61 6.23
C LEU A 164 -7.81 -13.22 5.63
N LYS A 165 -7.34 -12.27 6.45
CA LYS A 165 -6.85 -10.99 5.96
C LYS A 165 -5.41 -11.15 5.45
N THR A 166 -4.96 -10.20 4.63
CA THR A 166 -3.53 -10.07 4.31
C THR A 166 -2.72 -9.62 5.54
N GLY A 167 -1.43 -9.92 5.56
CA GLY A 167 -0.54 -9.58 6.68
C GLY A 167 -0.35 -8.08 6.90
N VAL A 168 -0.48 -7.28 5.85
CA VAL A 168 -0.41 -5.81 5.87
C VAL A 168 -1.78 -5.19 5.70
N ALA A 169 -1.94 -3.91 6.08
CA ALA A 169 -3.17 -3.15 5.89
C ALA A 169 -3.31 -2.73 4.41
N VAL A 170 -3.59 -3.72 3.55
CA VAL A 170 -3.52 -3.60 2.09
C VAL A 170 -4.51 -2.58 1.54
N THR A 171 -5.70 -2.45 2.12
CA THR A 171 -6.71 -1.50 1.65
C THR A 171 -6.31 -0.07 1.93
N ASP A 172 -5.72 0.21 3.11
CA ASP A 172 -5.14 1.51 3.43
C ASP A 172 -4.01 1.89 2.46
N ILE A 173 -3.07 0.97 2.22
CA ILE A 173 -1.91 1.21 1.35
C ILE A 173 -2.38 1.52 -0.08
N PHE A 174 -3.26 0.71 -0.66
CA PHE A 174 -3.78 0.97 -2.01
C PHE A 174 -4.59 2.25 -2.07
N THR A 175 -5.38 2.56 -1.05
CA THR A 175 -6.11 3.84 -0.98
C THR A 175 -5.14 5.02 -0.95
N GLY A 176 -4.06 4.94 -0.19
CA GLY A 176 -3.01 5.97 -0.18
C GLY A 176 -2.32 6.14 -1.54
N ILE A 177 -2.08 5.04 -2.27
CA ILE A 177 -1.52 5.07 -3.64
C ILE A 177 -2.51 5.70 -4.62
N TYR A 178 -3.79 5.30 -4.59
CA TYR A 178 -4.83 5.91 -5.44
C TYR A 178 -5.03 7.39 -5.10
N ALA A 179 -5.02 7.77 -3.82
CA ALA A 179 -5.10 9.16 -3.39
C ALA A 179 -3.94 9.98 -3.95
N SER A 180 -2.70 9.49 -3.85
CA SER A 180 -1.53 10.15 -4.45
C SER A 180 -1.66 10.29 -5.96
N THR A 181 -2.14 9.26 -6.65
CA THR A 181 -2.37 9.28 -8.10
C THR A 181 -3.42 10.33 -8.48
N ALA A 182 -4.55 10.38 -7.74
CA ALA A 182 -5.60 11.36 -7.97
C ALA A 182 -5.11 12.80 -7.71
N ILE A 183 -4.33 13.00 -6.65
CA ILE A 183 -3.70 14.29 -6.32
C ILE A 183 -2.77 14.74 -7.45
N LEU A 184 -1.90 13.85 -7.97
CA LEU A 184 -1.00 14.17 -9.09
C LEU A 184 -1.77 14.52 -10.37
N ALA A 185 -2.85 13.81 -10.67
CA ALA A 185 -3.75 14.12 -11.78
C ALA A 185 -4.43 15.49 -11.60
N ALA A 186 -4.90 15.80 -10.38
CA ALA A 186 -5.49 17.09 -10.06
C ALA A 186 -4.48 18.24 -10.14
N LEU A 187 -3.22 18.02 -9.72
CA LEU A 187 -2.13 18.99 -9.91
C LEU A 187 -1.86 19.27 -11.39
N HIS A 188 -1.88 18.22 -12.21
CA HIS A 188 -1.70 18.38 -13.66
C HIS A 188 -2.86 19.21 -14.25
N GLN A 189 -4.11 18.87 -13.97
CA GLN A 189 -5.28 19.61 -14.43
C GLN A 189 -5.28 21.07 -13.95
N ARG A 190 -4.87 21.32 -12.71
CA ARG A 190 -4.82 22.67 -12.13
C ARG A 190 -3.88 23.62 -12.90
N LYS A 191 -2.80 23.11 -13.51
CA LYS A 191 -1.89 23.95 -14.33
C LYS A 191 -2.61 24.65 -15.48
N GLU A 192 -3.65 24.04 -16.02
CA GLU A 192 -4.43 24.59 -17.14
C GLU A 192 -5.64 25.40 -16.63
N THR A 193 -6.30 24.92 -15.57
CA THR A 193 -7.56 25.50 -15.11
C THR A 193 -7.41 26.59 -14.05
N GLY A 194 -6.26 26.60 -13.37
CA GLY A 194 -6.04 27.43 -12.16
C GLY A 194 -6.87 27.01 -10.96
N ARG A 195 -7.63 25.91 -11.04
CA ARG A 195 -8.57 25.48 -10.01
C ARG A 195 -8.16 24.14 -9.41
N GLY A 196 -8.24 24.04 -8.09
CA GLY A 196 -8.24 22.78 -7.37
C GLY A 196 -9.59 22.07 -7.45
N GLN A 197 -9.70 20.96 -6.73
CA GLN A 197 -10.93 20.16 -6.68
C GLN A 197 -10.99 19.31 -5.41
N HIS A 198 -12.19 18.82 -5.09
CA HIS A 198 -12.38 17.79 -4.07
C HIS A 198 -12.14 16.40 -4.67
N ILE A 199 -11.36 15.60 -3.96
CA ILE A 199 -11.09 14.18 -4.28
C ILE A 199 -11.71 13.38 -3.15
N ASP A 200 -12.69 12.54 -3.49
CA ASP A 200 -13.32 11.59 -2.58
C ASP A 200 -12.67 10.20 -2.75
N MET A 201 -12.02 9.71 -1.71
CA MET A 201 -11.36 8.40 -1.69
C MET A 201 -12.01 7.49 -0.66
N SER A 202 -12.54 6.37 -1.13
CA SER A 202 -13.14 5.33 -0.30
C SER A 202 -12.20 4.12 -0.18
N LEU A 203 -11.97 3.65 1.05
CA LEU A 203 -11.24 2.39 1.28
C LEU A 203 -11.96 1.21 0.64
N LEU A 204 -13.30 1.18 0.71
CA LEU A 204 -14.08 0.09 0.12
C LEU A 204 -13.95 0.05 -1.40
N ASP A 205 -14.05 1.20 -2.06
CA ASP A 205 -13.94 1.29 -3.52
C ASP A 205 -12.53 0.88 -3.97
N SER A 206 -11.50 1.34 -3.27
CA SER A 206 -10.12 0.94 -3.51
C SER A 206 -9.94 -0.58 -3.35
N ALA A 207 -10.53 -1.17 -2.30
CA ALA A 207 -10.46 -2.61 -2.04
C ALA A 207 -11.20 -3.42 -3.12
N VAL A 208 -12.33 -2.93 -3.64
CA VAL A 208 -13.07 -3.56 -4.75
C VAL A 208 -12.28 -3.44 -6.06
N ALA A 209 -11.66 -2.28 -6.31
CA ALA A 209 -10.86 -2.05 -7.53
C ALA A 209 -9.66 -3.02 -7.63
N ILE A 210 -9.05 -3.42 -6.50
CA ILE A 210 -7.90 -4.35 -6.50
C ILE A 210 -8.29 -5.83 -6.55
N LEU A 211 -9.58 -6.19 -6.63
CA LEU A 211 -9.98 -7.59 -6.84
C LEU A 211 -9.57 -8.15 -8.21
N ALA A 212 -9.24 -7.28 -9.15
CA ALA A 212 -8.63 -7.60 -10.45
C ALA A 212 -9.31 -8.80 -11.17
N ASN A 213 -8.53 -9.84 -11.49
CA ASN A 213 -9.04 -11.02 -12.18
C ASN A 213 -10.09 -11.80 -11.38
N GLN A 214 -10.05 -11.82 -10.07
CA GLN A 214 -11.05 -12.50 -9.24
C GLN A 214 -12.41 -11.79 -9.32
N GLY A 215 -12.42 -10.45 -9.26
CA GLY A 215 -13.62 -9.65 -9.52
C GLY A 215 -14.17 -9.88 -10.92
N MET A 216 -13.31 -9.91 -11.94
CA MET A 216 -13.71 -10.18 -13.33
C MET A 216 -14.23 -11.61 -13.53
N ASN A 217 -13.63 -12.62 -12.88
CA ASN A 217 -14.14 -13.99 -12.90
C ASN A 217 -15.58 -14.06 -12.39
N TYR A 218 -15.87 -13.38 -11.26
CA TYR A 218 -17.23 -13.30 -10.74
C TYR A 218 -18.18 -12.56 -11.69
N LEU A 219 -17.82 -11.38 -12.15
CA LEU A 219 -18.68 -10.55 -13.01
C LEU A 219 -19.00 -11.23 -14.34
N SER A 220 -18.09 -12.03 -14.88
CA SER A 220 -18.30 -12.74 -16.17
C SER A 220 -19.07 -14.04 -16.03
N THR A 221 -19.06 -14.68 -14.86
CA THR A 221 -19.68 -16.01 -14.67
C THR A 221 -20.90 -15.99 -13.76
N GLY A 222 -21.07 -14.96 -12.92
CA GLY A 222 -22.04 -14.92 -11.84
C GLY A 222 -21.74 -15.89 -10.69
N SER A 223 -20.65 -16.64 -10.75
CA SER A 223 -20.26 -17.63 -9.74
C SER A 223 -19.22 -17.05 -8.79
N PRO A 224 -19.51 -16.88 -7.48
CA PRO A 224 -18.56 -16.32 -6.55
C PRO A 224 -17.38 -17.27 -6.35
N PRO A 225 -16.12 -16.79 -6.52
CA PRO A 225 -14.94 -17.60 -6.27
C PRO A 225 -14.80 -17.91 -4.77
N GLY A 226 -14.35 -19.14 -4.46
CA GLY A 226 -14.01 -19.55 -3.10
C GLY A 226 -12.53 -19.36 -2.79
N ARG A 227 -12.15 -19.72 -1.57
CA ARG A 227 -10.74 -19.83 -1.16
C ARG A 227 -10.13 -21.09 -1.76
N ILE A 228 -8.99 -20.94 -2.39
CA ILE A 228 -8.26 -22.01 -3.08
C ILE A 228 -6.78 -22.11 -2.60
N GLY A 229 -6.48 -21.56 -1.43
CA GLY A 229 -5.11 -21.55 -0.90
C GLY A 229 -4.17 -20.75 -1.79
N ASN A 230 -3.05 -21.36 -2.13
CA ASN A 230 -2.02 -20.76 -2.99
C ASN A 230 -2.23 -20.99 -4.48
N PHE A 231 -3.29 -21.68 -4.89
CA PHE A 231 -3.56 -21.91 -6.31
C PHE A 231 -3.91 -20.58 -7.02
N HIS A 232 -3.38 -20.42 -8.22
CA HIS A 232 -3.86 -19.33 -9.09
C HIS A 232 -5.20 -19.73 -9.73
N PRO A 233 -6.22 -18.84 -9.74
CA PRO A 233 -7.56 -19.20 -10.25
C PRO A 233 -7.58 -19.56 -11.73
N ASN A 234 -6.70 -18.96 -12.54
CA ASN A 234 -6.72 -19.04 -14.00
C ASN A 234 -5.48 -19.71 -14.63
N LEU A 235 -4.47 -20.07 -13.83
CA LEU A 235 -3.22 -20.70 -14.31
C LEU A 235 -2.89 -21.95 -13.50
N SER A 236 -2.29 -22.99 -14.16
CA SER A 236 -1.81 -24.19 -13.50
C SER A 236 -0.66 -24.85 -14.31
N PRO A 237 0.41 -25.36 -13.65
CA PRO A 237 0.73 -25.20 -12.22
C PRO A 237 1.21 -23.77 -11.89
N TYR A 238 0.65 -23.20 -10.87
CA TYR A 238 1.00 -21.86 -10.36
C TYR A 238 0.66 -21.80 -8.87
N GLN A 239 1.62 -22.20 -8.00
CA GLN A 239 1.44 -22.25 -6.55
C GLN A 239 2.74 -22.54 -5.79
N VAL A 240 2.61 -22.86 -4.50
CA VAL A 240 3.68 -23.29 -3.59
C VAL A 240 3.81 -24.80 -3.61
N PHE A 241 5.03 -25.30 -3.83
CA PHE A 241 5.34 -26.72 -3.78
C PHE A 241 6.35 -27.02 -2.67
N GLU A 242 6.17 -28.18 -2.01
CA GLU A 242 7.10 -28.69 -1.01
C GLU A 242 8.34 -29.30 -1.69
N CYS A 243 9.52 -28.99 -1.17
CA CYS A 243 10.81 -29.60 -1.49
C CYS A 243 11.35 -30.36 -0.29
N SER A 244 12.43 -31.13 -0.44
CA SER A 244 13.04 -31.90 0.65
C SER A 244 13.47 -31.06 1.85
N ASN A 245 13.76 -29.77 1.65
CA ASN A 245 14.28 -28.85 2.65
C ASN A 245 13.58 -27.48 2.68
N GLY A 246 12.28 -27.43 2.34
CA GLY A 246 11.48 -26.22 2.39
C GLY A 246 10.46 -26.11 1.27
N HIS A 247 10.10 -24.91 0.89
CA HIS A 247 9.07 -24.63 -0.09
C HIS A 247 9.59 -23.73 -1.22
N ILE A 248 9.02 -23.90 -2.41
CA ILE A 248 9.29 -23.12 -3.61
C ILE A 248 7.96 -22.68 -4.23
N ILE A 249 7.92 -21.47 -4.80
CA ILE A 249 6.86 -21.07 -5.71
C ILE A 249 7.29 -21.44 -7.12
N ILE A 250 6.43 -22.15 -7.87
CA ILE A 250 6.56 -22.37 -9.30
C ILE A 250 5.35 -21.76 -10.00
N ALA A 251 5.61 -20.95 -11.04
CA ALA A 251 4.59 -20.14 -11.71
C ALA A 251 4.69 -20.30 -13.23
N THR A 252 4.13 -21.38 -13.79
CA THR A 252 4.11 -21.54 -15.24
C THR A 252 3.02 -20.68 -15.87
N GLY A 253 3.43 -19.76 -16.75
CA GLY A 253 2.51 -18.82 -17.42
C GLY A 253 2.02 -19.31 -18.80
N ASN A 254 2.62 -20.39 -19.35
CA ASN A 254 2.28 -20.92 -20.68
C ASN A 254 2.63 -22.41 -20.82
N ASP A 255 2.15 -23.04 -21.92
CA ASP A 255 2.31 -24.46 -22.16
C ASP A 255 3.77 -24.87 -22.34
N GLN A 256 4.61 -24.01 -22.94
CA GLN A 256 6.04 -24.30 -23.13
C GLN A 256 6.78 -24.37 -21.78
N GLN A 257 6.48 -23.47 -20.84
CA GLN A 257 7.05 -23.52 -19.48
C GLN A 257 6.61 -24.78 -18.74
N TYR A 258 5.35 -25.19 -18.90
CA TYR A 258 4.85 -26.44 -18.33
C TYR A 258 5.59 -27.68 -18.88
N GLN A 259 5.78 -27.75 -20.19
CA GLN A 259 6.53 -28.86 -20.82
C GLN A 259 7.97 -28.94 -20.31
N LYS A 260 8.64 -27.80 -20.17
CA LYS A 260 9.99 -27.75 -19.59
C LYS A 260 10.00 -28.19 -18.13
N LEU A 261 9.00 -27.77 -17.35
CA LEU A 261 8.85 -28.21 -15.96
C LEU A 261 8.72 -29.72 -15.86
N CYS A 262 7.88 -30.32 -16.67
CA CYS A 262 7.74 -31.77 -16.72
C CYS A 262 9.09 -32.47 -17.03
N SER A 263 9.89 -31.90 -17.94
CA SER A 263 11.21 -32.43 -18.27
C SER A 263 12.18 -32.35 -17.09
N ILE A 264 12.23 -31.20 -16.38
CA ILE A 264 13.05 -31.01 -15.16
C ILE A 264 12.64 -31.99 -14.07
N LEU A 265 11.35 -32.17 -13.86
CA LEU A 265 10.79 -33.05 -12.84
C LEU A 265 10.78 -34.54 -13.22
N GLN A 266 11.34 -34.89 -14.40
CA GLN A 266 11.43 -36.25 -14.89
C GLN A 266 10.05 -36.93 -15.02
N CYS A 267 9.08 -36.22 -15.58
CA CYS A 267 7.74 -36.70 -15.86
C CYS A 267 7.23 -36.22 -17.24
N PRO A 268 8.01 -36.46 -18.35
CA PRO A 268 7.70 -35.93 -19.67
C PRO A 268 6.36 -36.45 -20.24
N GLU A 269 5.88 -37.59 -19.77
CA GLU A 269 4.59 -38.16 -20.14
C GLU A 269 3.41 -37.21 -19.86
N HIS A 270 3.49 -36.43 -18.79
CA HIS A 270 2.43 -35.45 -18.44
C HIS A 270 2.46 -34.21 -19.34
N ALA A 271 3.59 -33.92 -19.98
CA ALA A 271 3.69 -32.79 -20.91
C ALA A 271 2.84 -32.96 -22.17
N THR A 272 2.60 -34.24 -22.58
CA THR A 272 1.85 -34.61 -23.78
C THR A 272 0.51 -35.27 -23.47
N ASP A 273 0.16 -35.41 -22.20
CA ASP A 273 -1.12 -35.97 -21.78
C ASP A 273 -2.25 -35.02 -22.20
N PRO A 274 -3.24 -35.49 -22.99
CA PRO A 274 -4.40 -34.67 -23.35
C PRO A 274 -5.12 -34.01 -22.18
N LYS A 275 -4.98 -34.55 -20.96
CA LYS A 275 -5.57 -34.01 -19.72
C LYS A 275 -4.87 -32.73 -19.23
N TYR A 276 -3.61 -32.51 -19.62
CA TYR A 276 -2.79 -31.37 -19.15
C TYR A 276 -2.19 -30.56 -20.30
N GLU A 277 -2.51 -30.85 -21.53
CA GLU A 277 -1.91 -30.27 -22.72
C GLU A 277 -2.06 -28.74 -22.79
N THR A 278 -3.23 -28.20 -22.40
CA THR A 278 -3.51 -26.80 -22.43
C THR A 278 -3.71 -26.24 -20.99
N ASN A 279 -3.46 -24.94 -20.82
CA ASN A 279 -3.69 -24.31 -19.53
C ASN A 279 -5.12 -24.52 -18.99
N ALA A 280 -6.16 -24.41 -19.84
CA ALA A 280 -7.54 -24.64 -19.44
C ALA A 280 -7.74 -26.05 -18.84
N LYS A 281 -7.21 -27.09 -19.51
CA LYS A 281 -7.27 -28.46 -19.01
C LYS A 281 -6.49 -28.66 -17.71
N ARG A 282 -5.35 -28.01 -17.57
CA ARG A 282 -4.58 -28.03 -16.30
C ARG A 282 -5.33 -27.33 -15.16
N VAL A 283 -6.02 -26.24 -15.45
CA VAL A 283 -6.88 -25.55 -14.46
C VAL A 283 -8.05 -26.43 -14.02
N GLU A 284 -8.68 -27.15 -14.94
CA GLU A 284 -9.76 -28.11 -14.63
C GLU A 284 -9.27 -29.27 -13.76
N ASN A 285 -8.06 -29.78 -14.03
CA ASN A 285 -7.46 -30.91 -13.34
C ASN A 285 -6.38 -30.53 -12.33
N ARG A 286 -6.44 -29.30 -11.80
CA ARG A 286 -5.35 -28.70 -11.00
C ARG A 286 -4.94 -29.50 -9.77
N TYR A 287 -5.90 -30.10 -9.07
CA TYR A 287 -5.60 -30.83 -7.83
C TYR A 287 -4.83 -32.12 -8.11
N GLU A 288 -5.22 -32.88 -9.14
CA GLU A 288 -4.50 -34.07 -9.55
C GLU A 288 -3.11 -33.74 -10.10
N LEU A 289 -3.00 -32.70 -10.92
CA LEU A 289 -1.72 -32.21 -11.42
C LEU A 289 -0.81 -31.74 -10.31
N ASP A 290 -1.37 -31.09 -9.28
CA ASP A 290 -0.65 -30.69 -8.08
C ASP A 290 -0.04 -31.88 -7.33
N ASP A 291 -0.82 -32.93 -7.11
CA ASP A 291 -0.33 -34.14 -6.46
C ASP A 291 0.83 -34.78 -7.24
N ILE A 292 0.75 -34.81 -8.56
CA ILE A 292 1.81 -35.34 -9.45
C ILE A 292 3.09 -34.51 -9.29
N ILE A 293 2.98 -33.18 -9.41
CA ILE A 293 4.13 -32.27 -9.31
C ILE A 293 4.71 -32.30 -7.89
N SER A 294 3.87 -32.25 -6.86
CA SER A 294 4.31 -32.28 -5.46
C SER A 294 5.09 -33.55 -5.10
N GLN A 295 4.69 -34.72 -5.63
CA GLN A 295 5.45 -35.95 -5.47
C GLN A 295 6.87 -35.88 -6.06
N LYS A 296 7.04 -35.12 -7.14
CA LYS A 296 8.34 -34.95 -7.78
C LYS A 296 9.20 -33.89 -7.09
N THR A 297 8.60 -32.74 -6.70
CA THR A 297 9.34 -31.64 -6.08
C THR A 297 9.89 -32.00 -4.70
N ARG A 298 9.21 -32.86 -3.93
CA ARG A 298 9.70 -33.39 -2.64
C ARG A 298 11.06 -34.09 -2.70
N ASN A 299 11.45 -34.60 -3.87
CA ASN A 299 12.76 -35.23 -4.07
C ASN A 299 13.87 -34.24 -4.42
N TRP A 300 13.56 -32.95 -4.56
CA TRP A 300 14.48 -31.91 -4.89
C TRP A 300 14.87 -31.05 -3.68
N GLU A 301 16.13 -30.70 -3.58
CA GLU A 301 16.51 -29.56 -2.73
C GLU A 301 16.02 -28.24 -3.36
N LYS A 302 15.49 -27.36 -2.52
CA LYS A 302 14.92 -26.07 -2.92
C LYS A 302 15.83 -25.28 -3.87
N LEU A 303 17.09 -25.06 -3.49
CA LEU A 303 18.02 -24.25 -4.29
C LEU A 303 18.38 -24.91 -5.63
N ASN A 304 18.48 -26.23 -5.67
CA ASN A 304 18.77 -26.97 -6.91
C ASN A 304 17.61 -26.88 -7.88
N LEU A 305 16.36 -27.00 -7.41
CA LEU A 305 15.17 -26.87 -8.26
C LEU A 305 14.99 -25.43 -8.75
N LEU A 306 15.21 -24.44 -7.87
CA LEU A 306 15.20 -23.01 -8.25
C LEU A 306 16.15 -22.74 -9.40
N LYS A 307 17.39 -23.20 -9.29
CA LYS A 307 18.44 -23.05 -10.31
C LYS A 307 18.00 -23.68 -11.64
N GLN A 308 17.44 -24.90 -11.61
CA GLN A 308 16.96 -25.56 -12.82
C GLN A 308 15.78 -24.81 -13.47
N CYS A 309 14.88 -24.27 -12.67
CA CYS A 309 13.77 -23.44 -13.19
C CYS A 309 14.32 -22.16 -13.87
N GLU A 310 15.25 -21.47 -13.23
CA GLU A 310 15.86 -20.25 -13.74
C GLU A 310 16.61 -20.49 -15.07
N GLU A 311 17.49 -21.49 -15.12
CA GLU A 311 18.25 -21.85 -16.32
C GLU A 311 17.35 -22.21 -17.52
N ASN A 312 16.13 -22.67 -17.27
CA ASN A 312 15.15 -23.04 -18.29
C ASN A 312 14.07 -21.97 -18.54
N GLY A 313 14.15 -20.81 -17.88
CA GLY A 313 13.21 -19.70 -18.05
C GLY A 313 11.82 -20.00 -17.49
N ILE A 314 11.73 -20.80 -16.42
CA ILE A 314 10.51 -21.06 -15.68
C ILE A 314 10.50 -20.12 -14.47
N PRO A 315 9.51 -19.24 -14.33
CA PRO A 315 9.39 -18.40 -13.15
C PRO A 315 9.22 -19.24 -11.89
N ALA A 316 10.16 -19.09 -10.97
CA ALA A 316 10.15 -19.75 -9.66
C ALA A 316 10.83 -18.83 -8.63
N GLY A 317 10.51 -19.02 -7.36
CA GLY A 317 11.09 -18.22 -6.30
C GLY A 317 10.96 -18.85 -4.93
N PRO A 318 11.81 -18.47 -3.96
CA PRO A 318 11.69 -18.89 -2.57
C PRO A 318 10.53 -18.13 -1.89
N ILE A 319 10.12 -18.63 -0.72
CA ILE A 319 9.31 -17.88 0.24
C ILE A 319 10.26 -17.38 1.31
N ASN A 320 10.55 -16.10 1.28
CA ASN A 320 11.50 -15.48 2.19
C ASN A 320 10.81 -14.95 3.45
N SER A 321 11.48 -15.06 4.59
CA SER A 321 11.17 -14.30 5.80
C SER A 321 11.63 -12.84 5.65
N LEU A 322 11.19 -11.94 6.54
CA LEU A 322 11.55 -10.52 6.43
C LEU A 322 13.04 -10.25 6.60
N ASP A 323 13.73 -11.02 7.43
CA ASP A 323 15.19 -10.93 7.59
C ASP A 323 15.90 -11.41 6.31
N GLU A 324 15.44 -12.48 5.67
CA GLU A 324 15.97 -12.95 4.38
C GLU A 324 15.73 -11.90 3.28
N VAL A 325 14.54 -11.25 3.23
CA VAL A 325 14.26 -10.17 2.27
C VAL A 325 15.26 -9.02 2.42
N PHE A 326 15.53 -8.55 3.65
CA PHE A 326 16.44 -7.43 3.86
C PHE A 326 17.92 -7.79 3.78
N ALA A 327 18.25 -9.10 3.74
CA ALA A 327 19.58 -9.62 3.46
C ALA A 327 19.80 -9.97 1.98
N ASP A 328 18.73 -10.05 1.18
CA ASP A 328 18.77 -10.38 -0.25
C ASP A 328 19.64 -9.37 -1.03
N GLU A 329 20.56 -9.87 -1.84
CA GLU A 329 21.52 -9.04 -2.59
C GLU A 329 20.86 -8.06 -3.56
N HIS A 330 19.73 -8.44 -4.17
CA HIS A 330 19.00 -7.55 -5.06
C HIS A 330 18.30 -6.43 -4.28
N ILE A 331 17.68 -6.74 -3.14
CA ILE A 331 17.05 -5.76 -2.24
C ILE A 331 18.09 -4.79 -1.67
N VAL A 332 19.26 -5.30 -1.31
CA VAL A 332 20.43 -4.48 -0.87
C VAL A 332 20.89 -3.59 -2.01
N HIS A 333 21.10 -4.14 -3.23
CA HIS A 333 21.48 -3.36 -4.42
C HIS A 333 20.44 -2.28 -4.76
N ARG A 334 19.15 -2.56 -4.58
CA ARG A 334 18.06 -1.58 -4.80
C ARG A 334 18.01 -0.51 -3.70
N GLY A 335 18.75 -0.67 -2.60
CA GLY A 335 18.79 0.26 -1.48
C GLY A 335 17.47 0.37 -0.74
N MET A 336 16.71 -0.73 -0.64
CA MET A 336 15.35 -0.71 -0.08
C MET A 336 15.32 -0.47 1.43
N ARG A 337 16.41 -0.72 2.15
CA ARG A 337 16.56 -0.41 3.57
C ARG A 337 17.21 0.96 3.75
N LEU A 338 16.58 1.84 4.50
CA LEU A 338 17.12 3.14 4.90
C LEU A 338 17.39 3.17 6.40
N ASN A 339 18.34 4.02 6.80
CA ASN A 339 18.54 4.44 8.18
C ASN A 339 18.65 5.96 8.20
N LEU A 340 17.64 6.62 8.70
CA LEU A 340 17.50 8.08 8.68
C LEU A 340 17.71 8.61 10.10
N GLN A 341 18.95 9.01 10.43
CA GLN A 341 19.31 9.49 11.75
C GLN A 341 18.94 8.50 12.88
N GLY A 342 19.17 7.21 12.65
CA GLY A 342 18.84 6.13 13.58
C GLY A 342 17.43 5.54 13.42
N ILE A 343 16.55 6.16 12.62
CA ILE A 343 15.22 5.63 12.33
C ILE A 343 15.28 4.70 11.12
N PRO A 344 15.00 3.39 11.28
CA PRO A 344 14.91 2.47 10.15
C PRO A 344 13.69 2.79 9.28
N SER A 345 13.84 2.67 7.98
CA SER A 345 12.75 2.94 7.05
C SER A 345 12.86 2.08 5.80
N ILE A 346 11.75 1.94 5.08
CA ILE A 346 11.70 1.24 3.79
C ILE A 346 11.61 2.29 2.68
N ARG A 347 12.53 2.22 1.72
CA ARG A 347 12.62 3.15 0.60
C ARG A 347 11.37 3.09 -0.28
N SER A 348 10.94 4.22 -0.85
CA SER A 348 9.99 4.22 -1.98
C SER A 348 10.56 3.40 -3.15
N PRO A 349 9.74 2.56 -3.82
CA PRO A 349 10.21 1.75 -4.95
C PRO A 349 10.49 2.56 -6.21
N ILE A 350 10.08 3.82 -6.25
CA ILE A 350 10.21 4.69 -7.43
C ILE A 350 11.68 5.03 -7.69
N LYS A 351 12.11 4.95 -8.93
CA LYS A 351 13.39 5.46 -9.44
C LYS A 351 13.14 6.25 -10.71
N PHE A 352 13.69 7.45 -10.79
CA PHE A 352 13.65 8.31 -11.97
C PHE A 352 15.03 8.33 -12.64
N SER A 353 15.08 8.58 -13.94
CA SER A 353 16.32 8.84 -14.70
C SER A 353 16.77 10.30 -14.60
N GLU A 354 15.83 11.24 -14.44
CA GLU A 354 16.07 12.69 -14.52
C GLU A 354 15.69 13.45 -13.23
N SER A 355 15.29 12.75 -12.18
CA SER A 355 14.88 13.34 -10.90
C SER A 355 15.33 12.47 -9.74
N GLU A 356 15.38 13.04 -8.55
CA GLU A 356 15.71 12.33 -7.31
C GLU A 356 14.55 12.36 -6.32
N LEU A 357 14.42 11.30 -5.55
CA LEU A 357 13.53 11.28 -4.39
C LEU A 357 14.20 11.95 -3.20
N VAL A 358 13.41 12.59 -2.34
CA VAL A 358 13.87 13.18 -1.08
C VAL A 358 13.68 12.13 0.03
N LEU A 359 14.76 11.40 0.36
CA LEU A 359 14.73 10.27 1.30
C LEU A 359 15.71 10.45 2.47
N ASP A 360 16.09 11.67 2.78
CA ASP A 360 17.15 12.01 3.75
C ASP A 360 16.60 12.45 5.12
N LYS A 361 15.28 12.65 5.23
CA LYS A 361 14.65 13.13 6.47
C LYS A 361 13.87 12.01 7.15
N PRO A 362 14.06 11.80 8.46
CA PRO A 362 13.25 10.86 9.23
C PRO A 362 11.80 11.37 9.38
N SER A 363 10.96 10.54 9.99
CA SER A 363 9.67 10.99 10.53
C SER A 363 9.88 11.94 11.70
N PRO A 364 9.05 13.00 11.86
CA PRO A 364 9.28 14.04 12.86
C PRO A 364 8.89 13.58 14.27
N ASN A 365 9.50 14.22 15.29
CA ASN A 365 8.97 14.21 16.64
C ASN A 365 7.65 14.97 16.69
N LEU A 366 6.83 14.72 17.71
CA LEU A 366 5.56 15.43 17.89
C LEU A 366 5.79 16.93 18.09
N GLY A 367 5.18 17.75 17.24
CA GLY A 367 5.27 19.21 17.31
C GLY A 367 6.66 19.79 17.03
N GLU A 368 7.57 19.01 16.49
CA GLU A 368 8.97 19.38 16.21
C GLU A 368 9.10 20.73 15.48
N HIS A 369 8.13 21.07 14.66
CA HIS A 369 8.22 22.24 13.80
C HIS A 369 7.27 23.38 14.22
N ASN A 370 6.71 23.33 15.45
CA ASN A 370 5.78 24.36 15.96
C ASN A 370 6.38 25.76 15.88
N SER A 371 7.59 25.96 16.38
CA SER A 371 8.23 27.29 16.42
C SER A 371 8.62 27.83 15.05
N VAL A 372 8.82 26.95 14.07
CA VAL A 372 9.20 27.33 12.69
C VAL A 372 7.95 27.68 11.87
N ILE A 373 6.88 26.88 12.04
CA ILE A 373 5.62 27.04 11.27
C ILE A 373 4.72 28.11 11.92
N PHE A 374 4.73 28.19 13.24
CA PHE A 374 3.95 29.14 14.03
C PHE A 374 4.85 29.99 14.94
N PRO A 375 5.63 30.96 14.39
CA PRO A 375 6.65 31.69 15.14
C PRO A 375 6.10 32.53 16.31
N ASP A 376 4.82 32.90 16.28
CA ASP A 376 4.20 33.76 17.32
C ASP A 376 3.88 33.03 18.64
N ASN A 377 4.20 31.75 18.75
CA ASN A 377 3.96 30.92 19.94
C ASN A 377 5.11 30.92 20.97
N ILE A 378 6.15 31.71 20.79
CA ILE A 378 7.22 31.86 21.78
C ILE A 378 6.76 32.88 22.84
N LYS A 379 5.94 32.44 23.79
CA LYS A 379 5.70 33.07 25.07
C LYS A 379 5.94 32.11 26.20
#